data_e80affd88e47903b6c4a68b66e7d9db4
#
_entry.id   e80affd88e47903b6c4a68b66e7d9db4
#
_cell.length_a   1.000
_cell.length_b   1.000
_cell.length_c   1.000
_cell.angle_alpha   90.00
_cell.angle_beta   90.00
_cell.angle_gamma   90.00
#
_symmetry.space_group_name_H-M   'P 1'
#
loop_
_entity.id
_entity.type
_entity.pdbx_description
1 polymer ?
#
loop_
_entity_poly.entity_id
_entity_poly.type
_entity_poly.pdbx_seq_one_letter_code
_entity_poly.pdbx_strand_id
1 'polypeptide(L)'
;MVQEYSELDDKAPRADSRVKEDQAMPGPVSGSGRLDVSKPIRPFESDVADGKKKAGKAAKGVKSAKKGKKDKRAKKAGKSKSGRRRERALPALFQPMELRDQHIRNRIWMPPMDTYSALRHDGVPTNFHYQHYVSRALGGFGVVIGEATAVNPQGRISPCDVGLWNDEQTRAWQGIVRDVKAAGAVPIVQLNHSGRKGSSGCSSMGYINATVPVAEGGWQPVGPSPIAFGRMAVPVQLSRAQIASIVADFRSAAVRAVQAGFLAVELHAAHGYLLSQFLDPLINRRNDEYGGDLSGRMRLLVQVTDAVREVIPSGMPLLVRMSATDWATGGWGLDETIRTAKVLKLHGVDLIDVSTGGLVPGVKIPAAPNYQVPFSYQVRSQVLIPTTAVGLITKPRQADRIVRKGLADAVEIGRACLRDPYWPLRAAYKLGLSAQQAPYPEPYRRGAYGIAR
;
A
#
# COMPACT_ATOMS: atom_id res chain seq x y z
N MET A 1 0.52 9.24 -8.36
CA MET A 1 1.65 8.60 -7.68
C MET A 1 2.67 7.94 -8.61
N VAL A 2 2.32 7.43 -9.78
CA VAL A 2 3.28 6.92 -10.78
C VAL A 2 4.06 8.06 -11.45
N GLN A 3 3.50 9.24 -11.58
CA GLN A 3 4.13 10.40 -12.23
C GLN A 3 5.06 11.25 -11.33
N GLU A 4 4.90 11.22 -10.02
CA GLU A 4 5.78 11.98 -9.11
C GLU A 4 7.19 11.37 -8.95
N TYR A 5 7.42 10.14 -9.46
CA TYR A 5 8.69 9.43 -9.28
C TYR A 5 9.45 9.13 -10.57
N SER A 6 8.99 9.59 -11.74
CA SER A 6 9.66 9.31 -13.03
C SER A 6 10.74 10.32 -13.41
N GLU A 7 10.88 11.45 -12.69
CA GLU A 7 11.84 12.50 -13.03
C GLU A 7 13.19 12.44 -12.28
N LEU A 8 13.51 11.34 -11.61
CA LEU A 8 14.76 11.23 -10.85
C LEU A 8 15.93 10.54 -11.60
N ASP A 9 15.81 10.29 -12.90
CA ASP A 9 16.93 9.86 -13.73
C ASP A 9 17.02 10.78 -14.97
N ASP A 10 17.88 11.72 -14.94
CA ASP A 10 18.73 12.39 -15.91
C ASP A 10 18.76 13.94 -15.78
N LYS A 11 19.99 14.40 -15.53
CA LYS A 11 20.57 15.72 -15.67
C LYS A 11 20.89 16.49 -14.38
N ALA A 12 22.14 16.31 -13.96
CA ALA A 12 22.83 17.26 -13.09
C ALA A 12 23.25 18.51 -13.88
N PRO A 13 23.00 19.73 -13.39
CA PRO A 13 23.75 20.93 -13.79
C PRO A 13 24.84 21.21 -12.74
N ARG A 14 25.98 21.66 -13.28
CA ARG A 14 27.20 22.09 -12.57
C ARG A 14 26.94 23.29 -11.66
N ALA A 15 27.66 23.28 -10.56
CA ALA A 15 27.73 24.35 -9.59
C ALA A 15 28.23 25.68 -10.22
N ASP A 16 27.63 26.77 -9.79
CA ASP A 16 28.35 28.04 -9.70
C ASP A 16 28.14 28.69 -8.32
N SER A 17 29.27 29.21 -7.82
CA SER A 17 29.48 29.60 -6.46
C SER A 17 29.16 31.10 -6.27
N ARG A 18 28.79 31.45 -5.02
CA ARG A 18 28.80 32.77 -4.36
C ARG A 18 27.42 33.29 -3.97
N VAL A 19 27.17 33.37 -2.69
CA VAL A 19 26.98 34.60 -1.91
C VAL A 19 26.91 34.24 -0.40
N LYS A 20 27.49 35.14 0.39
CA LYS A 20 27.90 35.10 1.77
C LYS A 20 26.81 35.18 2.82
N GLU A 21 27.23 34.70 4.02
CA GLU A 21 26.80 34.91 5.40
C GLU A 21 26.11 36.25 5.73
N ASP A 22 25.14 36.23 6.64
CA ASP A 22 25.21 36.72 8.02
C ASP A 22 23.86 36.70 8.75
N GLN A 23 23.86 36.29 9.94
CA GLN A 23 23.41 36.80 11.23
C GLN A 23 22.56 35.87 12.12
N ALA A 24 23.09 35.82 13.29
CA ALA A 24 22.89 35.21 14.57
C ALA A 24 21.50 35.11 15.22
N MET A 25 21.35 34.08 15.90
CA MET A 25 20.68 33.52 17.08
C MET A 25 19.88 34.47 18.04
N PRO A 26 18.90 33.93 18.79
CA PRO A 26 19.17 33.39 20.12
C PRO A 26 18.50 32.02 20.45
N GLY A 27 19.13 31.31 21.32
CA GLY A 27 18.84 29.97 21.81
C GLY A 27 17.86 29.90 23.02
N PRO A 28 17.87 28.85 23.87
CA PRO A 28 16.94 27.73 23.76
C PRO A 28 15.98 27.62 24.96
N VAL A 29 14.85 26.86 24.85
CA VAL A 29 14.10 26.35 25.99
C VAL A 29 13.92 24.83 25.86
N SER A 30 14.20 24.18 26.94
CA SER A 30 14.33 22.75 27.20
C SER A 30 13.01 21.96 27.20
N GLY A 31 13.07 20.72 26.74
CA GLY A 31 12.39 19.61 27.38
C GLY A 31 11.14 19.04 26.69
N SER A 32 11.35 18.04 25.85
CA SER A 32 10.54 16.80 25.78
C SER A 32 11.18 15.90 24.70
N GLY A 33 11.38 14.61 25.00
CA GLY A 33 12.10 13.67 24.17
C GLY A 33 11.45 13.47 22.79
N ARG A 34 11.87 14.27 21.81
CA ARG A 34 11.57 14.07 20.40
C ARG A 34 12.67 13.21 19.78
N LEU A 35 12.27 12.12 19.15
CA LEU A 35 13.15 11.41 18.22
C LEU A 35 13.55 12.38 17.11
N ASP A 36 14.86 12.63 17.02
CA ASP A 36 15.46 13.47 15.99
C ASP A 36 15.35 12.77 14.62
N VAL A 37 14.36 13.16 13.86
CA VAL A 37 14.14 12.66 12.48
C VAL A 37 15.18 13.14 11.46
N SER A 38 16.13 13.98 11.87
CA SER A 38 17.24 14.43 11.01
C SER A 38 18.38 13.40 10.94
N LYS A 39 18.39 12.41 11.84
CA LYS A 39 19.36 11.30 11.77
C LYS A 39 18.82 10.24 10.82
N PRO A 40 19.61 9.80 9.82
CA PRO A 40 19.22 8.70 8.97
C PRO A 40 18.95 7.48 9.85
N ILE A 41 17.74 6.91 9.75
CA ILE A 41 17.43 5.60 10.32
C ILE A 41 18.47 4.64 9.74
N ARG A 42 19.38 4.14 10.60
CA ARG A 42 20.41 3.21 10.15
C ARG A 42 19.74 2.06 9.42
N PRO A 43 20.25 1.65 8.25
CA PRO A 43 19.76 0.44 7.60
C PRO A 43 19.89 -0.70 8.60
N PHE A 44 18.86 -1.51 8.74
CA PHE A 44 18.84 -2.69 9.56
C PHE A 44 19.97 -3.60 9.07
N GLU A 45 21.12 -3.61 9.80
CA GLU A 45 22.26 -4.45 9.46
C GLU A 45 21.84 -5.91 9.54
N SER A 46 22.03 -6.61 8.44
CA SER A 46 21.83 -8.04 8.34
C SER A 46 23.02 -8.73 9.02
N ASP A 47 22.82 -9.29 10.20
CA ASP A 47 23.74 -10.28 10.76
C ASP A 47 23.80 -11.51 9.85
N VAL A 48 24.69 -11.47 8.89
CA VAL A 48 25.18 -12.65 8.17
C VAL A 48 26.47 -13.07 8.83
N ALA A 49 26.36 -13.96 9.81
CA ALA A 49 27.51 -14.68 10.32
C ALA A 49 27.91 -15.75 9.31
N ASP A 50 28.85 -15.40 8.42
CA ASP A 50 29.53 -16.35 7.54
C ASP A 50 30.63 -17.05 8.34
N GLY A 51 30.35 -18.27 8.81
CA GLY A 51 31.32 -19.12 9.48
C GLY A 51 32.33 -19.69 8.49
N LYS A 52 33.39 -18.96 8.18
CA LYS A 52 34.59 -19.51 7.53
C LYS A 52 35.43 -20.24 8.55
N LYS A 53 35.36 -21.57 8.56
CA LYS A 53 36.40 -22.41 9.22
C LYS A 53 37.62 -22.47 8.35
N LYS A 54 38.75 -21.92 8.85
CA LYS A 54 40.07 -22.05 8.28
C LYS A 54 40.57 -23.50 8.42
N ALA A 55 41.07 -24.06 7.31
CA ALA A 55 41.80 -25.30 7.28
C ALA A 55 43.23 -25.08 7.79
N GLY A 56 43.60 -25.76 8.85
CA GLY A 56 44.99 -25.86 9.32
C GLY A 56 45.63 -27.16 8.86
N LYS A 57 46.77 -27.05 8.16
CA LYS A 57 47.63 -28.14 7.71
C LYS A 57 48.34 -28.75 8.92
N ALA A 58 48.42 -30.08 9.01
CA ALA A 58 49.61 -30.76 9.49
C ALA A 58 49.70 -32.19 8.89
N ALA A 59 50.89 -32.54 8.51
CA ALA A 59 51.27 -33.68 7.70
C ALA A 59 51.77 -34.86 8.52
N LYS A 60 51.87 -36.00 7.83
CA LYS A 60 52.76 -37.16 7.97
C LYS A 60 52.32 -38.37 8.79
N GLY A 61 52.40 -39.49 8.11
CA GLY A 61 52.70 -40.78 8.72
C GLY A 61 52.25 -41.99 7.89
N VAL A 62 53.15 -42.53 7.13
CA VAL A 62 53.11 -43.76 6.33
C VAL A 62 53.04 -45.00 7.22
N LYS A 63 52.27 -46.05 6.89
CA LYS A 63 52.74 -47.39 6.54
C LYS A 63 51.64 -48.43 6.33
N SER A 64 51.89 -49.17 5.29
CA SER A 64 51.33 -50.38 4.70
C SER A 64 50.91 -51.51 5.68
N ALA A 65 49.90 -52.28 5.27
CA ALA A 65 50.06 -53.74 5.09
C ALA A 65 48.81 -54.39 4.45
N LYS A 66 49.09 -55.42 3.71
CA LYS A 66 48.29 -56.20 2.78
C LYS A 66 47.34 -57.23 3.41
N LYS A 67 46.38 -57.65 2.56
CA LYS A 67 45.80 -58.98 2.37
C LYS A 67 44.51 -59.34 3.13
N GLY A 68 43.55 -59.81 2.32
CA GLY A 68 42.60 -60.80 2.69
C GLY A 68 41.28 -60.74 1.99
N LYS A 69 41.19 -61.38 0.77
CA LYS A 69 39.93 -61.76 0.12
C LYS A 69 39.10 -62.69 1.00
N LYS A 70 37.78 -62.44 1.13
CA LYS A 70 36.78 -63.51 1.12
C LYS A 70 35.40 -62.96 0.79
N ASP A 71 34.85 -63.47 -0.29
CA ASP A 71 33.45 -63.29 -0.73
C ASP A 71 32.46 -63.74 0.35
N LYS A 72 31.48 -62.90 0.62
CA LYS A 72 30.17 -63.37 1.07
C LYS A 72 29.07 -62.50 0.42
N ARG A 73 28.45 -63.09 -0.61
CA ARG A 73 27.15 -62.66 -1.12
C ARG A 73 26.14 -62.72 0.04
N ALA A 74 25.66 -61.60 0.50
CA ALA A 74 24.46 -61.51 1.32
C ALA A 74 23.46 -60.58 0.59
N LYS A 75 22.33 -61.17 0.18
CA LYS A 75 21.16 -60.49 -0.35
C LYS A 75 20.72 -59.42 0.62
N LYS A 76 20.93 -58.13 0.29
CA LYS A 76 20.23 -57.02 0.97
C LYS A 76 18.91 -56.79 0.25
N ALA A 77 17.82 -57.32 0.84
CA ALA A 77 16.48 -56.89 0.48
C ALA A 77 16.37 -55.36 0.61
N GLY A 78 16.04 -54.71 -0.49
CA GLY A 78 15.85 -53.27 -0.53
C GLY A 78 14.64 -52.88 0.35
N LYS A 79 14.88 -52.31 1.53
CA LYS A 79 13.86 -51.56 2.24
C LYS A 79 13.66 -50.27 1.45
N SER A 80 12.64 -50.22 0.63
CA SER A 80 12.06 -49.02 0.08
C SER A 80 11.75 -48.08 1.26
N LYS A 81 12.62 -47.10 1.50
CA LYS A 81 12.28 -45.98 2.33
C LYS A 81 11.27 -45.14 1.57
N SER A 82 10.00 -45.44 1.69
CA SER A 82 8.93 -44.51 1.40
C SER A 82 9.01 -43.39 2.44
N GLY A 83 9.99 -42.50 2.23
CA GLY A 83 10.07 -41.26 2.95
C GLY A 83 8.85 -40.43 2.57
N ARG A 84 7.79 -40.45 3.37
CA ARG A 84 6.78 -39.41 3.34
C ARG A 84 7.56 -38.09 3.41
N ARG A 85 7.70 -37.42 2.25
CA ARG A 85 8.24 -36.08 2.16
C ARG A 85 7.34 -35.24 3.05
N ARG A 86 7.79 -34.87 4.26
CA ARG A 86 7.03 -33.97 5.13
C ARG A 86 6.67 -32.77 4.27
N GLU A 87 5.39 -32.56 4.08
CA GLU A 87 4.86 -31.44 3.33
C GLU A 87 5.46 -30.16 3.98
N ARG A 88 6.25 -29.45 3.20
CA ARG A 88 6.95 -28.27 3.73
C ARG A 88 5.89 -27.22 4.02
N ALA A 89 5.86 -26.68 5.24
CA ALA A 89 4.96 -25.60 5.61
C ALA A 89 5.05 -24.45 4.61
N LEU A 90 3.91 -23.86 4.30
CA LEU A 90 3.84 -22.71 3.39
C LEU A 90 4.70 -21.56 3.94
N PRO A 91 5.48 -20.86 3.08
CA PRO A 91 6.11 -19.60 3.44
C PRO A 91 5.07 -18.63 4.03
N ALA A 92 5.50 -17.77 4.97
CA ALA A 92 4.60 -16.83 5.64
C ALA A 92 3.80 -15.96 4.66
N LEU A 93 4.41 -15.59 3.55
CA LEU A 93 3.79 -14.82 2.48
C LEU A 93 2.58 -15.52 1.83
N PHE A 94 2.56 -16.84 1.83
CA PHE A 94 1.49 -17.68 1.24
C PHE A 94 0.55 -18.29 2.28
N GLN A 95 0.71 -17.97 3.54
CA GLN A 95 -0.27 -18.35 4.56
C GLN A 95 -1.51 -17.46 4.43
N PRO A 96 -2.71 -18.04 4.57
CA PRO A 96 -3.95 -17.27 4.56
C PRO A 96 -4.03 -16.33 5.76
N MET A 97 -4.96 -15.38 5.69
CA MET A 97 -5.35 -14.55 6.84
C MET A 97 -6.85 -14.33 6.82
N GLU A 98 -7.39 -14.18 8.01
CA GLU A 98 -8.78 -13.80 8.21
C GLU A 98 -8.85 -12.30 8.53
N LEU A 99 -9.79 -11.60 7.94
CA LEU A 99 -10.14 -10.24 8.28
C LEU A 99 -11.65 -10.13 8.32
N ARG A 100 -12.24 -10.07 9.51
CA ARG A 100 -13.67 -10.34 9.74
C ARG A 100 -14.11 -11.63 9.04
N ASP A 101 -15.14 -11.58 8.20
CA ASP A 101 -15.66 -12.75 7.48
C ASP A 101 -14.90 -13.04 6.17
N GLN A 102 -13.82 -12.30 5.89
CA GLN A 102 -13.07 -12.49 4.64
C GLN A 102 -11.88 -13.42 4.84
N HIS A 103 -11.92 -14.57 4.14
CA HIS A 103 -10.78 -15.46 4.01
C HIS A 103 -9.88 -14.99 2.85
N ILE A 104 -8.67 -14.55 3.16
CA ILE A 104 -7.70 -14.04 2.20
C ILE A 104 -6.63 -15.11 1.98
N ARG A 105 -6.54 -15.66 0.77
CA ARG A 105 -5.71 -16.85 0.43
C ARG A 105 -4.21 -16.69 0.65
N ASN A 106 -3.68 -15.45 0.70
CA ASN A 106 -2.25 -15.17 0.95
C ASN A 106 -2.06 -13.70 1.38
N ARG A 107 -0.82 -13.34 1.73
CA ARG A 107 -0.43 -12.02 2.24
C ARG A 107 0.14 -11.11 1.15
N ILE A 108 -0.20 -11.34 -0.13
CA ILE A 108 0.29 -10.57 -1.27
C ILE A 108 -0.88 -9.76 -1.83
N TRP A 109 -0.81 -8.44 -1.66
CA TRP A 109 -1.88 -7.54 -2.02
C TRP A 109 -1.46 -6.62 -3.16
N MET A 110 -2.38 -6.30 -4.04
CA MET A 110 -2.23 -5.23 -5.01
C MET A 110 -2.72 -3.94 -4.37
N PRO A 111 -1.87 -2.91 -4.18
CA PRO A 111 -2.29 -1.62 -3.64
C PRO A 111 -3.16 -0.85 -4.64
N PRO A 112 -3.95 0.13 -4.17
CA PRO A 112 -4.64 1.06 -5.05
C PRO A 112 -3.62 1.94 -5.79
N MET A 113 -3.76 1.99 -7.11
CA MET A 113 -2.87 2.75 -8.01
C MET A 113 -3.69 3.39 -9.11
N ASP A 114 -3.72 4.73 -9.13
CA ASP A 114 -4.49 5.49 -10.10
C ASP A 114 -4.00 5.23 -11.51
N THR A 115 -4.92 4.88 -12.40
CA THR A 115 -4.62 4.55 -13.80
C THR A 115 -4.99 5.68 -14.77
N TYR A 116 -5.84 6.62 -14.33
CA TYR A 116 -6.33 7.74 -15.13
C TYR A 116 -6.94 7.28 -16.47
N SER A 117 -7.73 6.19 -16.44
CA SER A 117 -8.17 5.47 -17.64
C SER A 117 -9.69 5.54 -17.89
N ALA A 118 -10.44 6.35 -17.12
CA ALA A 118 -11.85 6.68 -17.38
C ALA A 118 -11.94 7.83 -18.41
N LEU A 119 -11.53 7.57 -19.65
CA LEU A 119 -11.30 8.58 -20.67
C LEU A 119 -12.59 9.28 -21.19
N ARG A 120 -13.78 8.80 -20.82
CA ARG A 120 -15.05 9.50 -21.07
C ARG A 120 -15.35 10.60 -20.06
N HIS A 121 -14.52 10.74 -19.03
CA HIS A 121 -14.62 11.70 -17.94
C HIS A 121 -15.92 11.60 -17.11
N ASP A 122 -16.57 10.43 -17.14
CA ASP A 122 -17.83 10.11 -16.45
C ASP A 122 -17.64 9.29 -15.17
N GLY A 123 -16.39 8.94 -14.86
CA GLY A 123 -16.04 8.11 -13.71
C GLY A 123 -16.41 6.63 -13.86
N VAL A 124 -16.85 6.18 -15.04
CA VAL A 124 -17.24 4.80 -15.28
C VAL A 124 -16.00 3.95 -15.57
N PRO A 125 -15.77 2.85 -14.80
CA PRO A 125 -14.71 1.91 -15.11
C PRO A 125 -14.83 1.35 -16.53
N THR A 126 -13.68 1.26 -17.21
CA THR A 126 -13.60 0.82 -18.61
C THR A 126 -13.11 -0.62 -18.71
N ASN A 127 -13.05 -1.15 -19.94
CA ASN A 127 -12.42 -2.45 -20.20
C ASN A 127 -10.94 -2.49 -19.79
N PHE A 128 -10.25 -1.34 -19.79
CA PHE A 128 -8.89 -1.25 -19.24
C PHE A 128 -8.85 -1.66 -17.77
N HIS A 129 -9.75 -1.12 -16.94
CA HIS A 129 -9.85 -1.43 -15.52
C HIS A 129 -10.20 -2.91 -15.30
N TYR A 130 -11.11 -3.46 -16.13
CA TYR A 130 -11.44 -4.89 -16.09
C TYR A 130 -10.18 -5.74 -16.29
N GLN A 131 -9.43 -5.51 -17.39
CA GLN A 131 -8.19 -6.25 -17.68
C GLN A 131 -7.14 -6.04 -16.58
N HIS A 132 -7.01 -4.82 -16.09
CA HIS A 132 -6.07 -4.46 -15.05
C HIS A 132 -6.31 -5.26 -13.76
N TYR A 133 -7.52 -5.28 -13.22
CA TYR A 133 -7.80 -5.94 -11.94
C TYR A 133 -7.90 -7.46 -12.05
N VAL A 134 -8.63 -7.97 -13.06
CA VAL A 134 -8.84 -9.40 -13.23
C VAL A 134 -7.53 -10.14 -13.51
N SER A 135 -6.62 -9.56 -14.30
CA SER A 135 -5.33 -10.20 -14.57
C SER A 135 -4.47 -10.39 -13.31
N ARG A 136 -4.52 -9.46 -12.35
CA ARG A 136 -3.80 -9.59 -11.06
C ARG A 136 -4.45 -10.62 -10.15
N ALA A 137 -5.77 -10.69 -10.13
CA ALA A 137 -6.49 -11.75 -9.41
C ALA A 137 -6.13 -13.13 -9.96
N LEU A 138 -6.17 -13.32 -11.28
CA LEU A 138 -5.69 -14.55 -11.96
C LEU A 138 -4.20 -14.80 -11.71
N GLY A 139 -3.42 -13.74 -11.55
CA GLY A 139 -1.99 -13.78 -11.22
C GLY A 139 -1.68 -14.23 -9.80
N GLY A 140 -2.70 -14.44 -8.95
CA GLY A 140 -2.55 -15.05 -7.64
C GLY A 140 -2.48 -14.06 -6.46
N PHE A 141 -2.75 -12.78 -6.65
CA PHE A 141 -2.89 -11.84 -5.53
C PHE A 141 -4.03 -12.27 -4.60
N GLY A 142 -3.83 -12.18 -3.28
CA GLY A 142 -4.86 -12.46 -2.27
C GLY A 142 -5.91 -11.37 -2.19
N VAL A 143 -5.48 -10.13 -2.38
CA VAL A 143 -6.33 -8.93 -2.40
C VAL A 143 -5.99 -8.10 -3.63
N VAL A 144 -7.02 -7.51 -4.23
CA VAL A 144 -6.92 -6.51 -5.29
C VAL A 144 -7.69 -5.28 -4.82
N ILE A 145 -6.97 -4.19 -4.54
CA ILE A 145 -7.57 -2.91 -4.16
C ILE A 145 -7.72 -2.06 -5.42
N GLY A 146 -8.95 -1.62 -5.70
CA GLY A 146 -9.24 -0.68 -6.78
C GLY A 146 -8.58 0.68 -6.52
N GLU A 147 -8.23 1.38 -7.58
CA GLU A 147 -7.66 2.73 -7.51
C GLU A 147 -8.54 3.71 -6.73
N ALA A 148 -7.99 4.89 -6.39
CA ALA A 148 -8.74 5.93 -5.70
C ALA A 148 -10.05 6.24 -6.43
N THR A 149 -11.16 5.76 -5.86
CA THR A 149 -12.50 5.81 -6.44
C THR A 149 -13.27 6.97 -5.82
N ALA A 150 -13.57 7.99 -6.60
CA ALA A 150 -14.17 9.22 -6.12
C ALA A 150 -15.60 9.00 -5.60
N VAL A 151 -15.91 9.59 -4.44
CA VAL A 151 -17.24 9.50 -3.79
C VAL A 151 -18.26 10.48 -4.37
N ASN A 152 -17.77 11.52 -5.10
CA ASN A 152 -18.57 12.47 -5.86
C ASN A 152 -17.75 13.02 -7.04
N PRO A 153 -18.35 13.73 -8.02
CA PRO A 153 -17.62 14.24 -9.18
C PRO A 153 -16.44 15.16 -8.83
N GLN A 154 -16.58 16.00 -7.79
CA GLN A 154 -15.54 16.92 -7.34
C GLN A 154 -14.40 16.22 -6.59
N GLY A 155 -14.68 15.01 -6.07
CA GLY A 155 -13.70 14.19 -5.34
C GLY A 155 -12.65 13.51 -6.22
N ARG A 156 -12.79 13.56 -7.56
CA ARG A 156 -11.79 13.01 -8.48
C ARG A 156 -10.47 13.76 -8.40
N ILE A 157 -9.35 13.08 -8.61
CA ILE A 157 -8.03 13.69 -8.76
C ILE A 157 -7.98 14.39 -10.11
N SER A 158 -8.39 13.69 -11.17
CA SER A 158 -8.44 14.17 -12.55
C SER A 158 -9.79 13.85 -13.21
N PRO A 159 -10.13 14.49 -14.33
CA PRO A 159 -11.30 14.09 -15.12
C PRO A 159 -11.33 12.60 -15.50
N CYS A 160 -10.15 11.97 -15.60
CA CYS A 160 -9.98 10.58 -16.04
C CYS A 160 -10.06 9.55 -14.90
N ASP A 161 -10.46 9.93 -13.70
CA ASP A 161 -10.59 9.02 -12.57
C ASP A 161 -11.92 8.27 -12.57
N VAL A 162 -11.92 7.10 -11.96
CA VAL A 162 -13.13 6.34 -11.68
C VAL A 162 -13.88 6.87 -10.46
N GLY A 163 -15.16 6.56 -10.38
CA GLY A 163 -16.02 6.96 -9.28
C GLY A 163 -17.02 5.89 -8.86
N LEU A 164 -17.74 6.20 -7.77
CA LEU A 164 -18.81 5.35 -7.24
C LEU A 164 -19.93 6.21 -6.63
N TRP A 165 -20.34 7.24 -7.38
CA TRP A 165 -21.40 8.19 -6.95
C TRP A 165 -22.74 8.01 -7.66
N ASN A 166 -22.82 7.11 -8.66
CA ASN A 166 -24.06 6.82 -9.39
C ASN A 166 -24.20 5.33 -9.72
N ASP A 167 -25.36 4.97 -10.24
CA ASP A 167 -25.72 3.57 -10.51
C ASP A 167 -25.04 3.00 -11.78
N GLU A 168 -24.68 3.83 -12.73
CA GLU A 168 -23.93 3.38 -13.92
C GLU A 168 -22.55 2.89 -13.52
N GLN A 169 -21.85 3.66 -12.69
CA GLN A 169 -20.56 3.27 -12.13
C GLN A 169 -20.68 2.01 -11.28
N THR A 170 -21.73 1.90 -10.46
CA THR A 170 -22.00 0.70 -9.65
C THR A 170 -22.13 -0.54 -10.53
N ARG A 171 -22.94 -0.48 -11.61
CA ARG A 171 -23.09 -1.58 -12.56
C ARG A 171 -21.79 -1.93 -13.28
N ALA A 172 -20.98 -0.93 -13.66
CA ALA A 172 -19.69 -1.17 -14.31
C ALA A 172 -18.69 -1.88 -13.36
N TRP A 173 -18.68 -1.53 -12.08
CA TRP A 173 -17.86 -2.21 -11.08
C TRP A 173 -18.31 -3.65 -10.82
N GLN A 174 -19.62 -3.98 -10.89
CA GLN A 174 -20.15 -5.33 -10.62
C GLN A 174 -19.45 -6.43 -11.43
N GLY A 175 -19.25 -6.19 -12.73
CA GLY A 175 -18.57 -7.15 -13.61
C GLY A 175 -17.13 -7.41 -13.20
N ILE A 176 -16.39 -6.34 -12.89
CA ILE A 176 -14.99 -6.41 -12.44
C ILE A 176 -14.90 -7.18 -11.11
N VAL A 177 -15.71 -6.78 -10.14
CA VAL A 177 -15.74 -7.34 -8.79
C VAL A 177 -16.08 -8.83 -8.81
N ARG A 178 -17.12 -9.22 -9.58
CA ARG A 178 -17.51 -10.63 -9.77
C ARG A 178 -16.34 -11.48 -10.24
N ASP A 179 -15.61 -11.01 -11.25
CA ASP A 179 -14.57 -11.81 -11.90
C ASP A 179 -13.25 -11.81 -11.10
N VAL A 180 -12.95 -10.74 -10.34
CA VAL A 180 -11.88 -10.72 -9.34
C VAL A 180 -12.15 -11.75 -8.23
N LYS A 181 -13.41 -11.83 -7.73
CA LYS A 181 -13.83 -12.85 -6.76
C LYS A 181 -13.72 -14.26 -7.33
N ALA A 182 -14.23 -14.47 -8.55
CA ALA A 182 -14.15 -15.77 -9.23
C ALA A 182 -12.71 -16.24 -9.42
N ALA A 183 -11.76 -15.32 -9.60
CA ALA A 183 -10.33 -15.61 -9.64
C ALA A 183 -9.70 -15.86 -8.25
N GLY A 184 -10.48 -15.80 -7.16
CA GLY A 184 -10.07 -16.14 -5.79
C GLY A 184 -9.33 -15.02 -5.07
N ALA A 185 -9.42 -13.76 -5.51
CA ALA A 185 -8.93 -12.60 -4.79
C ALA A 185 -10.09 -11.87 -4.08
N VAL A 186 -9.79 -11.18 -2.98
CA VAL A 186 -10.72 -10.30 -2.29
C VAL A 186 -10.68 -8.91 -2.97
N PRO A 187 -11.76 -8.46 -3.64
CA PRO A 187 -11.83 -7.10 -4.19
C PRO A 187 -12.15 -6.10 -3.10
N ILE A 188 -11.35 -5.04 -3.00
CA ILE A 188 -11.53 -3.91 -2.11
C ILE A 188 -11.69 -2.64 -2.96
N VAL A 189 -12.59 -1.73 -2.59
CA VAL A 189 -12.64 -0.38 -3.17
C VAL A 189 -11.95 0.60 -2.24
N GLN A 190 -11.09 1.46 -2.78
CA GLN A 190 -10.58 2.61 -2.05
C GLN A 190 -11.45 3.83 -2.34
N LEU A 191 -12.23 4.28 -1.35
CA LEU A 191 -13.05 5.49 -1.43
C LEU A 191 -12.19 6.72 -1.18
N ASN A 192 -12.30 7.72 -2.06
CA ASN A 192 -11.45 8.89 -2.06
C ASN A 192 -12.20 10.19 -2.33
N HIS A 193 -11.66 11.27 -1.79
CA HIS A 193 -11.90 12.64 -2.22
C HIS A 193 -10.56 13.37 -2.30
N SER A 194 -10.21 13.87 -3.48
CA SER A 194 -8.89 14.46 -3.75
C SER A 194 -8.60 15.75 -2.99
N GLY A 195 -9.64 16.48 -2.61
CA GLY A 195 -9.48 17.75 -1.91
C GLY A 195 -8.76 18.78 -2.78
N ARG A 196 -7.73 19.44 -2.23
CA ARG A 196 -6.93 20.47 -2.91
C ARG A 196 -6.10 19.96 -4.07
N LYS A 197 -5.97 18.63 -4.24
CA LYS A 197 -5.29 18.00 -5.38
C LYS A 197 -6.26 17.63 -6.50
N GLY A 198 -7.54 17.98 -6.36
CA GLY A 198 -8.56 17.77 -7.38
C GLY A 198 -8.38 18.64 -8.60
N SER A 199 -9.03 18.24 -9.70
CA SER A 199 -8.94 18.91 -11.00
C SER A 199 -7.51 18.94 -11.57
N SER A 200 -6.64 17.96 -11.22
CA SER A 200 -5.33 17.83 -11.89
C SER A 200 -5.51 17.15 -13.25
N GLY A 201 -4.60 17.40 -14.19
CA GLY A 201 -4.65 16.75 -15.49
C GLY A 201 -4.23 15.29 -15.43
N CYS A 202 -4.79 14.49 -16.32
CA CYS A 202 -4.28 13.17 -16.65
C CYS A 202 -3.37 13.22 -17.90
N SER A 203 -2.64 12.13 -18.20
CA SER A 203 -1.63 12.10 -19.28
C SER A 203 -2.18 12.54 -20.64
N SER A 204 -3.47 12.28 -20.93
CA SER A 204 -4.12 12.65 -22.20
C SER A 204 -4.46 14.14 -22.29
N MET A 205 -4.47 14.88 -21.16
CA MET A 205 -4.88 16.30 -21.11
C MET A 205 -3.70 17.27 -21.02
N GLY A 206 -2.48 16.82 -20.77
CA GLY A 206 -1.28 17.66 -20.72
C GLY A 206 -1.11 18.55 -19.47
N TYR A 207 -2.05 18.53 -18.51
CA TYR A 207 -1.99 19.34 -17.26
C TYR A 207 -1.35 18.57 -16.11
N ILE A 208 -0.14 18.07 -16.32
CA ILE A 208 0.57 17.29 -15.29
C ILE A 208 0.98 18.22 -14.14
N ASN A 209 0.58 17.88 -12.89
CA ASN A 209 0.82 18.68 -11.68
C ASN A 209 0.30 20.14 -11.80
N ALA A 210 -0.73 20.35 -12.61
CA ALA A 210 -1.41 21.63 -12.77
C ALA A 210 -2.92 21.41 -12.76
N THR A 211 -3.68 22.45 -12.46
CA THR A 211 -5.14 22.41 -12.44
C THR A 211 -5.69 22.55 -13.85
N VAL A 212 -6.59 21.63 -14.25
CA VAL A 212 -7.37 21.74 -15.49
C VAL A 212 -8.33 22.91 -15.36
N PRO A 213 -8.36 23.85 -16.30
CA PRO A 213 -9.30 24.97 -16.28
C PRO A 213 -10.76 24.48 -16.31
N VAL A 214 -11.65 25.24 -15.66
CA VAL A 214 -13.10 24.89 -15.65
C VAL A 214 -13.65 24.84 -17.08
N ALA A 215 -13.21 25.74 -17.97
CA ALA A 215 -13.60 25.76 -19.38
C ALA A 215 -13.18 24.50 -20.17
N GLU A 216 -12.23 23.73 -19.64
CA GLU A 216 -11.71 22.51 -20.25
C GLU A 216 -12.14 21.24 -19.49
N GLY A 217 -13.20 21.36 -18.68
CA GLY A 217 -13.78 20.22 -17.93
C GLY A 217 -13.18 20.00 -16.55
N GLY A 218 -12.33 20.91 -16.07
CA GLY A 218 -11.88 20.93 -14.69
C GLY A 218 -12.91 21.51 -13.73
N TRP A 219 -12.55 21.62 -12.46
CA TRP A 219 -13.40 22.19 -11.42
C TRP A 219 -12.57 22.92 -10.35
N GLN A 220 -13.27 23.74 -9.57
CA GLN A 220 -12.63 24.41 -8.41
C GLN A 220 -12.37 23.40 -7.31
N PRO A 221 -11.10 23.15 -6.89
CA PRO A 221 -10.79 22.25 -5.80
C PRO A 221 -11.23 22.81 -4.45
N VAL A 222 -11.43 21.94 -3.48
CA VAL A 222 -11.82 22.27 -2.11
C VAL A 222 -10.82 21.69 -1.10
N GLY A 223 -10.81 22.22 0.13
CA GLY A 223 -9.91 21.74 1.17
C GLY A 223 -10.28 22.25 2.55
N PRO A 224 -9.52 21.87 3.61
CA PRO A 224 -9.75 22.41 4.94
C PRO A 224 -9.44 23.90 5.04
N SER A 225 -8.52 24.39 4.24
CA SER A 225 -8.05 25.79 4.22
C SER A 225 -7.58 26.17 2.81
N PRO A 226 -7.51 27.49 2.46
CA PRO A 226 -7.14 27.95 1.13
C PRO A 226 -5.62 27.91 0.91
N ILE A 227 -5.04 26.73 1.01
CA ILE A 227 -3.59 26.47 0.83
C ILE A 227 -3.41 25.54 -0.37
N ALA A 228 -2.84 26.06 -1.45
CA ALA A 228 -2.59 25.33 -2.70
C ALA A 228 -1.62 24.16 -2.52
N PHE A 229 -1.68 23.18 -3.41
CA PHE A 229 -0.64 22.15 -3.55
C PHE A 229 0.30 22.57 -4.71
N GLY A 230 1.49 22.99 -4.37
CA GLY A 230 2.47 23.46 -5.36
C GLY A 230 1.93 24.57 -6.25
N ARG A 231 1.84 24.31 -7.56
CA ARG A 231 1.34 25.28 -8.57
C ARG A 231 -0.14 25.09 -8.91
N MET A 232 -0.84 24.19 -8.20
CA MET A 232 -2.26 23.96 -8.44
C MET A 232 -3.11 25.14 -7.92
N ALA A 233 -4.37 25.22 -8.36
CA ALA A 233 -5.28 26.27 -7.91
C ALA A 233 -5.46 26.25 -6.39
N VAL A 234 -5.63 27.43 -5.81
CA VAL A 234 -5.96 27.59 -4.38
C VAL A 234 -7.33 26.98 -4.15
N PRO A 235 -7.47 26.01 -3.24
CA PRO A 235 -8.77 25.39 -2.95
C PRO A 235 -9.69 26.36 -2.19
N VAL A 236 -11.01 26.20 -2.38
CA VAL A 236 -12.01 26.85 -1.53
C VAL A 236 -12.08 26.11 -0.20
N GLN A 237 -12.06 26.85 0.91
CA GLN A 237 -12.26 26.26 2.23
C GLN A 237 -13.67 25.73 2.38
N LEU A 238 -13.79 24.46 2.74
CA LEU A 238 -15.07 23.80 2.97
C LEU A 238 -15.83 24.45 4.15
N SER A 239 -17.10 24.76 3.94
CA SER A 239 -18.04 25.08 5.03
C SER A 239 -18.42 23.80 5.80
N ARG A 240 -18.97 23.95 7.00
CA ARG A 240 -19.50 22.82 7.80
C ARG A 240 -20.59 22.04 7.06
N ALA A 241 -21.46 22.71 6.33
CA ALA A 241 -22.49 22.06 5.51
C ALA A 241 -21.87 21.20 4.38
N GLN A 242 -20.84 21.72 3.71
CA GLN A 242 -20.13 20.95 2.68
C GLN A 242 -19.36 19.75 3.27
N ILE A 243 -18.78 19.90 4.48
CA ILE A 243 -18.16 18.78 5.19
C ILE A 243 -19.21 17.69 5.48
N ALA A 244 -20.38 18.05 5.98
CA ALA A 244 -21.47 17.11 6.22
C ALA A 244 -21.95 16.42 4.94
N SER A 245 -22.03 17.15 3.82
CA SER A 245 -22.33 16.56 2.49
C SER A 245 -21.27 15.54 2.06
N ILE A 246 -19.99 15.83 2.25
CA ILE A 246 -18.90 14.90 1.91
C ILE A 246 -18.98 13.63 2.77
N VAL A 247 -19.31 13.72 4.06
CA VAL A 247 -19.56 12.53 4.90
C VAL A 247 -20.70 11.68 4.32
N ALA A 248 -21.78 12.32 3.88
CA ALA A 248 -22.91 11.62 3.24
C ALA A 248 -22.51 11.00 1.88
N ASP A 249 -21.62 11.64 1.12
CA ASP A 249 -21.09 11.09 -0.15
C ASP A 249 -20.27 9.81 0.10
N PHE A 250 -19.40 9.79 1.11
CA PHE A 250 -18.68 8.57 1.51
C PHE A 250 -19.63 7.46 1.94
N ARG A 251 -20.64 7.77 2.74
CA ARG A 251 -21.71 6.84 3.14
C ARG A 251 -22.41 6.25 1.92
N SER A 252 -22.83 7.10 1.00
CA SER A 252 -23.54 6.69 -0.24
C SER A 252 -22.65 5.84 -1.15
N ALA A 253 -21.37 6.18 -1.29
CA ALA A 253 -20.41 5.39 -2.04
C ALA A 253 -20.17 4.02 -1.39
N ALA A 254 -20.15 3.93 -0.05
CA ALA A 254 -20.03 2.66 0.66
C ALA A 254 -21.26 1.75 0.43
N VAL A 255 -22.48 2.29 0.42
CA VAL A 255 -23.68 1.54 0.02
C VAL A 255 -23.53 0.97 -1.39
N ARG A 256 -23.08 1.78 -2.35
CA ARG A 256 -22.84 1.33 -3.74
C ARG A 256 -21.70 0.30 -3.82
N ALA A 257 -20.68 0.40 -2.97
CA ALA A 257 -19.63 -0.61 -2.90
C ALA A 257 -20.19 -1.99 -2.51
N VAL A 258 -21.09 -2.03 -1.52
CA VAL A 258 -21.80 -3.26 -1.15
C VAL A 258 -22.66 -3.77 -2.33
N GLN A 259 -23.41 -2.90 -2.99
CA GLN A 259 -24.22 -3.24 -4.16
C GLN A 259 -23.40 -3.73 -5.35
N ALA A 260 -22.21 -3.18 -5.56
CA ALA A 260 -21.24 -3.63 -6.57
C ALA A 260 -20.63 -5.00 -6.22
N GLY A 261 -20.76 -5.45 -4.97
CA GLY A 261 -20.28 -6.75 -4.51
C GLY A 261 -18.84 -6.75 -3.99
N PHE A 262 -18.24 -5.58 -3.71
CA PHE A 262 -16.95 -5.50 -3.03
C PHE A 262 -17.01 -6.22 -1.68
N LEU A 263 -15.89 -6.78 -1.25
CA LEU A 263 -15.79 -7.56 0.00
C LEU A 263 -15.17 -6.79 1.16
N ALA A 264 -14.61 -5.61 0.89
CA ALA A 264 -14.13 -4.67 1.90
C ALA A 264 -14.12 -3.25 1.31
N VAL A 265 -14.08 -2.25 2.21
CA VAL A 265 -13.92 -0.83 1.87
C VAL A 265 -12.63 -0.33 2.51
N GLU A 266 -11.89 0.48 1.77
CA GLU A 266 -10.75 1.24 2.27
C GLU A 266 -11.04 2.74 2.16
N LEU A 267 -10.76 3.51 3.23
CA LEU A 267 -10.83 4.96 3.22
C LEU A 267 -9.45 5.54 2.91
N HIS A 268 -9.36 6.41 1.92
CA HIS A 268 -8.11 7.05 1.55
C HIS A 268 -7.83 8.27 2.43
N ALA A 269 -7.11 8.07 3.54
CA ALA A 269 -6.67 9.12 4.46
C ALA A 269 -5.14 9.35 4.38
N ALA A 270 -4.57 9.21 3.17
CA ALA A 270 -3.14 9.34 2.91
C ALA A 270 -2.85 10.31 1.75
N HIS A 271 -1.56 10.49 1.44
CA HIS A 271 -1.02 11.06 0.20
C HIS A 271 -1.47 12.50 -0.10
N GLY A 272 -1.89 13.26 0.91
CA GLY A 272 -2.32 14.64 0.73
C GLY A 272 -3.68 14.80 0.06
N TYR A 273 -4.56 13.78 0.10
CA TYR A 273 -5.96 13.89 -0.30
C TYR A 273 -6.81 14.39 0.86
N LEU A 274 -8.10 14.60 0.67
CA LEU A 274 -8.92 15.41 1.57
C LEU A 274 -8.85 14.98 3.05
N LEU A 275 -9.02 13.68 3.33
CA LEU A 275 -9.02 13.22 4.72
C LEU A 275 -7.66 13.45 5.38
N SER A 276 -6.54 13.23 4.66
CA SER A 276 -5.20 13.55 5.19
C SER A 276 -4.93 15.05 5.27
N GLN A 277 -5.54 15.88 4.41
CA GLN A 277 -5.43 17.34 4.52
C GLN A 277 -6.05 17.86 5.82
N PHE A 278 -7.16 17.25 6.28
CA PHE A 278 -7.77 17.60 7.57
C PHE A 278 -6.91 17.18 8.76
N LEU A 279 -6.22 16.05 8.66
CA LEU A 279 -5.34 15.54 9.71
C LEU A 279 -4.10 16.43 9.92
N ASP A 280 -3.57 17.03 8.87
CA ASP A 280 -2.26 17.65 8.88
C ASP A 280 -2.27 19.12 9.33
N PRO A 281 -1.43 19.49 10.33
CA PRO A 281 -1.39 20.87 10.85
C PRO A 281 -0.78 21.88 9.87
N LEU A 282 -0.02 21.45 8.84
CA LEU A 282 0.51 22.39 7.83
C LEU A 282 -0.58 22.88 6.88
N ILE A 283 -1.62 22.06 6.67
CA ILE A 283 -2.68 22.33 5.70
C ILE A 283 -3.98 22.73 6.35
N ASN A 284 -4.34 22.10 7.47
CA ASN A 284 -5.54 22.42 8.21
C ASN A 284 -5.27 23.60 9.18
N ARG A 285 -5.65 24.80 8.75
CA ARG A 285 -5.55 26.05 9.54
C ARG A 285 -6.92 26.53 10.04
N ARG A 286 -7.87 25.61 10.14
CA ARG A 286 -9.22 25.91 10.66
C ARG A 286 -9.17 26.24 12.13
N ASN A 287 -10.09 27.12 12.54
CA ASN A 287 -10.31 27.54 13.94
C ASN A 287 -11.68 27.08 14.49
N ASP A 288 -12.38 26.22 13.72
CA ASP A 288 -13.61 25.57 14.16
C ASP A 288 -13.34 24.13 14.65
N GLU A 289 -14.40 23.36 14.93
CA GLU A 289 -14.33 22.01 15.47
C GLU A 289 -13.60 20.99 14.59
N TYR A 290 -13.27 21.33 13.34
CA TYR A 290 -12.53 20.48 12.40
C TYR A 290 -11.04 20.85 12.31
N GLY A 291 -10.55 21.79 13.14
CA GLY A 291 -9.16 22.24 13.15
C GLY A 291 -8.55 22.24 14.54
N GLY A 292 -7.43 22.97 14.70
CA GLY A 292 -6.74 23.11 15.98
C GLY A 292 -5.97 21.87 16.41
N ASP A 293 -6.33 21.29 17.53
CA ASP A 293 -5.66 20.12 18.10
C ASP A 293 -5.91 18.82 17.28
N LEU A 294 -5.27 17.73 17.67
CA LEU A 294 -5.41 16.45 16.97
C LEU A 294 -6.87 15.96 16.97
N SER A 295 -7.64 16.19 18.04
CA SER A 295 -9.03 15.76 18.13
C SER A 295 -9.90 16.46 17.09
N GLY A 296 -9.74 17.78 16.94
CA GLY A 296 -10.44 18.54 15.90
C GLY A 296 -10.01 18.10 14.49
N ARG A 297 -8.71 17.95 14.26
CA ARG A 297 -8.17 17.57 12.94
C ARG A 297 -8.59 16.16 12.49
N MET A 298 -8.75 15.19 13.37
CA MET A 298 -9.21 13.85 13.01
C MET A 298 -10.73 13.70 12.94
N ARG A 299 -11.51 14.72 13.34
CA ARG A 299 -12.98 14.67 13.41
C ARG A 299 -13.62 14.21 12.09
N LEU A 300 -13.20 14.80 10.96
CA LEU A 300 -13.76 14.41 9.66
C LEU A 300 -13.51 12.92 9.35
N LEU A 301 -12.28 12.42 9.59
CA LEU A 301 -11.96 11.02 9.33
C LEU A 301 -12.78 10.07 10.21
N VAL A 302 -12.98 10.43 11.49
CA VAL A 302 -13.82 9.64 12.41
C VAL A 302 -15.27 9.63 11.93
N GLN A 303 -15.85 10.79 11.59
CA GLN A 303 -17.22 10.87 11.08
C GLN A 303 -17.42 10.06 9.77
N VAL A 304 -16.46 10.10 8.86
CA VAL A 304 -16.49 9.28 7.63
C VAL A 304 -16.40 7.80 7.98
N THR A 305 -15.54 7.43 8.93
CA THR A 305 -15.39 6.05 9.39
C THR A 305 -16.71 5.52 9.97
N ASP A 306 -17.35 6.28 10.85
CA ASP A 306 -18.63 5.91 11.46
C ASP A 306 -19.75 5.79 10.40
N ALA A 307 -19.87 6.78 9.52
CA ALA A 307 -20.88 6.80 8.46
C ALA A 307 -20.74 5.62 7.47
N VAL A 308 -19.50 5.21 7.18
CA VAL A 308 -19.23 4.03 6.33
C VAL A 308 -19.48 2.74 7.12
N ARG A 309 -19.01 2.65 8.37
CA ARG A 309 -19.20 1.45 9.20
C ARG A 309 -20.68 1.14 9.45
N GLU A 310 -21.52 2.17 9.58
CA GLU A 310 -22.95 2.03 9.76
C GLU A 310 -23.66 1.29 8.61
N VAL A 311 -23.20 1.47 7.38
CA VAL A 311 -23.91 1.00 6.18
C VAL A 311 -23.31 -0.25 5.53
N ILE A 312 -22.07 -0.62 5.87
CA ILE A 312 -21.48 -1.85 5.37
C ILE A 312 -21.78 -3.03 6.31
N PRO A 313 -21.94 -4.27 5.80
CA PRO A 313 -22.22 -5.44 6.64
C PRO A 313 -21.21 -5.60 7.79
N SER A 314 -21.64 -6.12 8.93
CA SER A 314 -20.78 -6.33 10.10
C SER A 314 -19.56 -7.23 9.83
N GLY A 315 -19.73 -8.23 8.95
CA GLY A 315 -18.64 -9.10 8.51
C GLY A 315 -17.74 -8.53 7.41
N MET A 316 -18.06 -7.34 6.89
CA MET A 316 -17.26 -6.67 5.85
C MET A 316 -16.16 -5.84 6.50
N PRO A 317 -14.88 -6.06 6.18
CA PRO A 317 -13.77 -5.25 6.69
C PRO A 317 -13.82 -3.80 6.26
N LEU A 318 -13.41 -2.90 7.17
CA LEU A 318 -13.14 -1.50 6.91
C LEU A 318 -11.67 -1.22 7.13
N LEU A 319 -10.99 -0.75 6.10
CA LEU A 319 -9.58 -0.38 6.11
C LEU A 319 -9.44 1.14 6.04
N VAL A 320 -8.34 1.65 6.58
CA VAL A 320 -7.95 3.06 6.41
C VAL A 320 -6.51 3.11 5.94
N ARG A 321 -6.28 3.73 4.78
CA ARG A 321 -4.93 4.03 4.32
C ARG A 321 -4.47 5.36 4.91
N MET A 322 -3.28 5.36 5.57
CA MET A 322 -2.72 6.53 6.21
C MET A 322 -1.27 6.78 5.77
N SER A 323 -0.91 8.04 5.52
CA SER A 323 0.50 8.44 5.49
C SER A 323 1.01 8.55 6.92
N ALA A 324 1.97 7.70 7.30
CA ALA A 324 2.50 7.69 8.66
C ALA A 324 3.41 8.90 8.96
N THR A 325 3.87 9.61 7.94
CA THR A 325 4.64 10.87 8.03
C THR A 325 4.60 11.60 6.71
N ASP A 326 4.65 12.92 6.75
CA ASP A 326 4.80 13.78 5.56
C ASP A 326 6.26 14.03 5.17
N TRP A 327 7.21 13.57 5.99
CA TRP A 327 8.63 13.87 5.85
C TRP A 327 8.95 15.37 5.93
N ALA A 328 8.05 16.18 6.48
CA ALA A 328 8.17 17.62 6.63
C ALA A 328 8.14 18.03 8.11
N THR A 329 9.00 18.97 8.48
CA THR A 329 9.03 19.52 9.85
C THR A 329 7.72 20.24 10.16
N GLY A 330 7.12 19.95 11.31
CA GLY A 330 5.85 20.53 11.75
C GLY A 330 4.62 19.96 11.06
N GLY A 331 4.79 18.98 10.15
CA GLY A 331 3.69 18.24 9.52
C GLY A 331 3.30 17.00 10.31
N TRP A 332 2.47 16.19 9.69
CA TRP A 332 1.97 14.93 10.25
C TRP A 332 3.10 13.93 10.52
N GLY A 333 3.04 13.25 11.66
CA GLY A 333 4.06 12.31 12.10
C GLY A 333 3.52 11.00 12.64
N LEU A 334 4.44 10.07 12.95
CA LEU A 334 4.13 8.73 13.40
C LEU A 334 3.32 8.70 14.71
N ASP A 335 3.63 9.58 15.67
CA ASP A 335 2.92 9.65 16.95
C ASP A 335 1.44 10.00 16.76
N GLU A 336 1.13 10.96 15.88
CA GLU A 336 -0.23 11.32 15.55
C GLU A 336 -0.94 10.20 14.78
N THR A 337 -0.22 9.52 13.87
CA THR A 337 -0.71 8.33 13.17
C THR A 337 -1.12 7.24 14.14
N ILE A 338 -0.27 6.91 15.13
CA ILE A 338 -0.56 5.89 16.14
C ILE A 338 -1.77 6.29 17.01
N ARG A 339 -1.84 7.55 17.45
CA ARG A 339 -2.99 8.05 18.24
C ARG A 339 -4.28 7.97 17.43
N THR A 340 -4.25 8.42 16.19
CA THR A 340 -5.41 8.36 15.30
C THR A 340 -5.82 6.92 14.99
N ALA A 341 -4.88 6.03 14.70
CA ALA A 341 -5.16 4.62 14.47
C ALA A 341 -5.80 3.92 15.69
N LYS A 342 -5.42 4.31 16.93
CA LYS A 342 -6.08 3.81 18.14
C LYS A 342 -7.55 4.22 18.20
N VAL A 343 -7.86 5.48 17.85
CA VAL A 343 -9.24 5.97 17.78
C VAL A 343 -10.01 5.24 16.70
N LEU A 344 -9.46 5.13 15.47
CA LEU A 344 -10.10 4.44 14.35
C LEU A 344 -10.43 2.98 14.67
N LYS A 345 -9.54 2.28 15.40
CA LYS A 345 -9.81 0.91 15.86
C LYS A 345 -11.05 0.84 16.75
N LEU A 346 -11.26 1.80 17.64
CA LEU A 346 -12.47 1.88 18.48
C LEU A 346 -13.73 2.18 17.66
N HIS A 347 -13.59 2.84 16.51
CA HIS A 347 -14.64 3.12 15.54
C HIS A 347 -14.82 2.02 14.47
N GLY A 348 -14.26 0.83 14.71
CA GLY A 348 -14.52 -0.35 13.89
C GLY A 348 -13.67 -0.50 12.64
N VAL A 349 -12.51 0.17 12.58
CA VAL A 349 -11.48 -0.09 11.56
C VAL A 349 -10.74 -1.38 11.89
N ASP A 350 -10.54 -2.23 10.91
CA ASP A 350 -10.00 -3.59 11.05
C ASP A 350 -8.53 -3.70 10.65
N LEU A 351 -8.04 -2.79 9.80
CA LEU A 351 -6.67 -2.78 9.31
C LEU A 351 -6.24 -1.37 8.93
N ILE A 352 -4.98 -1.03 9.23
CA ILE A 352 -4.35 0.19 8.72
C ILE A 352 -3.39 -0.16 7.58
N ASP A 353 -3.67 0.37 6.39
CA ASP A 353 -2.75 0.35 5.26
C ASP A 353 -1.74 1.52 5.41
N VAL A 354 -0.46 1.18 5.62
CA VAL A 354 0.54 2.16 6.02
C VAL A 354 1.41 2.59 4.86
N SER A 355 1.28 3.87 4.48
CA SER A 355 2.10 4.54 3.48
C SER A 355 2.80 5.77 4.08
N THR A 356 3.38 6.65 3.26
CA THR A 356 4.01 7.92 3.70
C THR A 356 3.96 8.99 2.63
N GLY A 357 4.02 10.26 3.04
CA GLY A 357 4.22 11.41 2.14
C GLY A 357 3.02 11.78 1.28
N GLY A 358 3.27 12.59 0.28
CA GLY A 358 2.29 13.03 -0.71
C GLY A 358 1.51 14.29 -0.32
N LEU A 359 1.67 14.82 0.89
CA LEU A 359 0.96 16.02 1.34
C LEU A 359 1.71 17.32 0.99
N VAL A 360 3.00 17.37 1.25
CA VAL A 360 3.82 18.58 1.00
C VAL A 360 4.57 18.40 -0.31
N PRO A 361 4.43 19.36 -1.27
CA PRO A 361 5.15 19.26 -2.53
C PRO A 361 6.66 19.47 -2.35
N GLY A 362 7.47 18.79 -3.17
CA GLY A 362 8.92 18.96 -3.19
C GLY A 362 9.69 18.36 -2.02
N VAL A 363 9.03 17.65 -1.11
CA VAL A 363 9.70 16.96 0.01
C VAL A 363 10.52 15.78 -0.49
N LYS A 364 11.79 15.73 -0.09
CA LYS A 364 12.68 14.63 -0.42
C LYS A 364 12.36 13.41 0.48
N ILE A 365 11.77 12.39 -0.12
CA ILE A 365 11.49 11.12 0.56
C ILE A 365 12.72 10.21 0.47
N PRO A 366 13.23 9.65 1.60
CA PRO A 366 14.38 8.74 1.59
C PRO A 366 13.99 7.35 1.07
N ALA A 367 13.63 7.27 -0.22
CA ALA A 367 13.12 6.05 -0.85
C ALA A 367 14.23 4.99 -0.99
N ALA A 368 14.10 3.91 -0.24
CA ALA A 368 14.95 2.72 -0.29
C ALA A 368 14.10 1.46 -0.15
N PRO A 369 14.58 0.27 -0.50
CA PRO A 369 13.83 -0.96 -0.25
C PRO A 369 13.38 -1.07 1.22
N ASN A 370 12.07 -1.25 1.45
CA ASN A 370 11.41 -1.31 2.77
C ASN A 370 11.29 0.03 3.54
N TYR A 371 11.49 1.19 2.92
CA TYR A 371 11.54 2.47 3.65
C TYR A 371 10.27 2.77 4.48
N GLN A 372 9.12 2.20 4.14
CA GLN A 372 7.87 2.36 4.89
C GLN A 372 7.58 1.23 5.89
N VAL A 373 8.29 0.10 5.81
CA VAL A 373 8.07 -1.05 6.68
C VAL A 373 8.23 -0.73 8.18
N PRO A 374 9.19 0.10 8.62
CA PRO A 374 9.31 0.49 10.03
C PRO A 374 8.06 1.17 10.57
N PHE A 375 7.38 2.00 9.77
CA PHE A 375 6.13 2.66 10.17
C PHE A 375 5.00 1.65 10.35
N SER A 376 4.84 0.72 9.40
CA SER A 376 3.87 -0.37 9.50
C SER A 376 4.08 -1.18 10.79
N TYR A 377 5.32 -1.54 11.11
CA TYR A 377 5.66 -2.25 12.34
C TYR A 377 5.30 -1.45 13.60
N GLN A 378 5.60 -0.14 13.63
CA GLN A 378 5.27 0.71 14.78
C GLN A 378 3.76 0.84 14.99
N VAL A 379 2.98 1.08 13.93
CA VAL A 379 1.52 1.12 14.01
C VAL A 379 0.99 -0.24 14.49
N ARG A 380 1.43 -1.34 13.87
CA ARG A 380 1.02 -2.70 14.22
C ARG A 380 1.27 -3.02 15.70
N SER A 381 2.45 -2.74 16.19
CA SER A 381 2.88 -3.12 17.54
C SER A 381 2.28 -2.25 18.64
N GLN A 382 2.03 -0.95 18.38
CA GLN A 382 1.55 -0.01 19.38
C GLN A 382 0.01 0.14 19.40
N VAL A 383 -0.65 -0.15 18.28
CA VAL A 383 -2.12 -0.10 18.18
C VAL A 383 -2.72 -1.49 18.36
N LEU A 384 -1.95 -2.55 18.11
CA LEU A 384 -2.41 -3.95 18.09
C LEU A 384 -3.56 -4.13 17.09
N ILE A 385 -3.35 -3.62 15.88
CA ILE A 385 -4.23 -3.73 14.73
C ILE A 385 -3.44 -4.33 13.55
N PRO A 386 -4.05 -5.17 12.69
CA PRO A 386 -3.41 -5.62 11.46
C PRO A 386 -2.94 -4.46 10.59
N THR A 387 -1.81 -4.64 9.89
CA THR A 387 -1.26 -3.63 8.97
C THR A 387 -0.81 -4.24 7.66
N THR A 388 -0.85 -3.45 6.59
CA THR A 388 -0.08 -3.71 5.37
C THR A 388 1.23 -2.94 5.39
N ALA A 389 2.17 -3.36 4.54
CA ALA A 389 3.40 -2.62 4.27
C ALA A 389 3.65 -2.53 2.77
N VAL A 390 3.95 -1.32 2.32
CA VAL A 390 4.37 -1.00 0.95
C VAL A 390 5.75 -0.33 0.99
N GLY A 391 6.38 -0.06 -0.14
CA GLY A 391 7.62 0.70 -0.22
C GLY A 391 8.80 -0.09 -0.81
N LEU A 392 8.90 -0.09 -2.15
CA LEU A 392 9.95 -0.78 -2.92
C LEU A 392 10.12 -2.27 -2.53
N ILE A 393 8.99 -2.93 -2.25
CA ILE A 393 8.94 -4.38 -2.03
C ILE A 393 8.80 -5.04 -3.40
N THR A 394 9.90 -5.63 -3.90
CA THR A 394 9.96 -6.17 -5.26
C THR A 394 10.42 -7.62 -5.33
N LYS A 395 11.09 -8.12 -4.29
CA LYS A 395 11.67 -9.47 -4.25
C LYS A 395 10.84 -10.41 -3.38
N PRO A 396 10.53 -11.66 -3.81
CA PRO A 396 9.74 -12.61 -3.03
C PRO A 396 10.28 -12.88 -1.62
N ARG A 397 11.60 -13.07 -1.49
CA ARG A 397 12.25 -13.29 -0.17
C ARG A 397 12.21 -12.06 0.74
N GLN A 398 12.19 -10.84 0.15
CA GLN A 398 11.99 -9.59 0.89
C GLN A 398 10.57 -9.55 1.46
N ALA A 399 9.56 -9.78 0.65
CA ALA A 399 8.16 -9.82 1.03
C ALA A 399 7.88 -10.88 2.11
N ASP A 400 8.36 -12.13 1.90
CA ASP A 400 8.20 -13.21 2.89
C ASP A 400 8.87 -12.86 4.24
N ARG A 401 10.03 -12.22 4.23
CA ARG A 401 10.73 -11.81 5.45
C ARG A 401 9.93 -10.79 6.26
N ILE A 402 9.27 -9.84 5.61
CA ILE A 402 8.45 -8.82 6.28
C ILE A 402 7.33 -9.51 7.06
N VAL A 403 6.55 -10.35 6.41
CA VAL A 403 5.45 -11.09 7.05
C VAL A 403 5.97 -12.05 8.12
N ARG A 404 6.96 -12.87 7.80
CA ARG A 404 7.53 -13.87 8.72
C ARG A 404 8.14 -13.26 10.00
N LYS A 405 8.66 -12.02 9.92
CA LYS A 405 9.18 -11.29 11.08
C LYS A 405 8.09 -10.50 11.84
N GLY A 406 6.85 -10.56 11.41
CA GLY A 406 5.75 -9.80 12.02
C GLY A 406 5.88 -8.29 11.87
N LEU A 407 6.59 -7.82 10.81
CA LEU A 407 6.76 -6.39 10.56
C LEU A 407 5.50 -5.76 9.92
N ALA A 408 4.68 -6.58 9.28
CA ALA A 408 3.34 -6.31 8.80
C ALA A 408 2.57 -7.62 8.66
N ASP A 409 1.26 -7.58 8.53
CA ASP A 409 0.41 -8.77 8.33
C ASP A 409 0.28 -9.14 6.86
N ALA A 410 0.37 -8.17 5.97
CA ALA A 410 0.43 -8.36 4.53
C ALA A 410 1.41 -7.37 3.88
N VAL A 411 1.76 -7.61 2.62
CA VAL A 411 2.63 -6.72 1.83
C VAL A 411 1.93 -6.31 0.54
N GLU A 412 2.14 -5.07 0.15
CA GLU A 412 1.62 -4.52 -1.09
C GLU A 412 2.72 -4.45 -2.16
N ILE A 413 2.40 -5.00 -3.31
CA ILE A 413 3.29 -5.05 -4.47
C ILE A 413 2.80 -4.04 -5.51
N GLY A 414 3.32 -2.80 -5.45
CA GLY A 414 2.93 -1.72 -6.35
C GLY A 414 3.51 -1.87 -7.77
N ARG A 415 4.49 -1.04 -8.14
CA ARG A 415 5.08 -0.99 -9.50
C ARG A 415 5.55 -2.33 -10.05
N ALA A 416 5.93 -3.29 -9.19
CA ALA A 416 6.30 -4.62 -9.62
C ALA A 416 5.10 -5.38 -10.20
N CYS A 417 3.88 -5.23 -9.67
CA CYS A 417 2.69 -5.86 -10.23
C CYS A 417 2.17 -5.17 -11.50
N LEU A 418 2.52 -3.90 -11.74
CA LEU A 418 2.23 -3.25 -13.02
C LEU A 418 2.98 -3.91 -14.17
N ARG A 419 4.25 -4.28 -13.94
CA ARG A 419 5.10 -4.95 -14.92
C ARG A 419 4.87 -6.46 -15.01
N ASP A 420 4.42 -7.07 -13.92
CA ASP A 420 4.25 -8.52 -13.78
C ASP A 420 2.97 -8.84 -13.02
N PRO A 421 1.83 -8.94 -13.71
CA PRO A 421 0.55 -9.31 -13.11
C PRO A 421 0.59 -10.67 -12.41
N TYR A 422 1.50 -11.55 -12.82
CA TYR A 422 1.70 -12.90 -12.28
C TYR A 422 2.82 -12.98 -11.24
N TRP A 423 3.18 -11.85 -10.64
CA TRP A 423 4.22 -11.78 -9.61
C TRP A 423 4.02 -12.79 -8.47
N PRO A 424 2.80 -13.04 -7.93
CA PRO A 424 2.59 -14.05 -6.89
C PRO A 424 2.92 -15.48 -7.35
N LEU A 425 2.61 -15.85 -8.59
CA LEU A 425 2.93 -17.16 -9.13
C LEU A 425 4.44 -17.36 -9.26
N ARG A 426 5.16 -16.34 -9.73
CA ARG A 426 6.62 -16.34 -9.77
C ARG A 426 7.22 -16.36 -8.36
N ALA A 427 6.62 -15.65 -7.41
CA ALA A 427 7.03 -15.64 -6.02
C ALA A 427 6.87 -17.02 -5.36
N ALA A 428 5.76 -17.71 -5.62
CA ALA A 428 5.52 -19.07 -5.16
C ALA A 428 6.65 -20.01 -5.60
N TYR A 429 7.00 -20.01 -6.88
CA TYR A 429 8.12 -20.79 -7.40
C TYR A 429 9.46 -20.44 -6.72
N LYS A 430 9.79 -19.13 -6.60
CA LYS A 430 11.03 -18.66 -5.98
C LYS A 430 11.12 -18.97 -4.48
N LEU A 431 10.02 -19.19 -3.82
CA LEU A 431 9.93 -19.59 -2.40
C LEU A 431 9.78 -21.11 -2.22
N GLY A 432 9.73 -21.88 -3.32
CA GLY A 432 9.78 -23.33 -3.32
C GLY A 432 8.43 -24.04 -3.14
N LEU A 433 7.32 -23.36 -3.46
CA LEU A 433 6.01 -23.99 -3.54
C LEU A 433 5.93 -24.92 -4.78
N SER A 434 5.21 -26.01 -4.64
CA SER A 434 4.84 -26.86 -5.79
C SER A 434 3.78 -26.17 -6.65
N ALA A 435 3.56 -26.66 -7.86
CA ALA A 435 2.51 -26.18 -8.75
C ALA A 435 1.10 -26.31 -8.12
N GLN A 436 0.91 -27.31 -7.26
CA GLN A 436 -0.36 -27.55 -6.54
C GLN A 436 -0.58 -26.56 -5.39
N GLN A 437 0.50 -26.14 -4.72
CA GLN A 437 0.44 -25.17 -3.62
C GLN A 437 0.40 -23.71 -4.11
N ALA A 438 0.90 -23.46 -5.31
CA ALA A 438 0.89 -22.12 -5.89
C ALA A 438 -0.53 -21.75 -6.38
N PRO A 439 -0.95 -20.48 -6.26
CA PRO A 439 -2.32 -20.04 -6.56
C PRO A 439 -2.61 -19.93 -8.07
N TYR A 440 -2.24 -20.95 -8.86
CA TYR A 440 -2.55 -21.00 -10.28
C TYR A 440 -4.05 -21.19 -10.53
N PRO A 441 -4.65 -20.46 -11.47
CA PRO A 441 -5.91 -20.89 -12.08
C PRO A 441 -5.74 -22.29 -12.67
N GLU A 442 -6.76 -23.16 -12.51
CA GLU A 442 -6.68 -24.56 -12.95
C GLU A 442 -6.19 -24.73 -14.41
N PRO A 443 -6.71 -23.95 -15.40
CA PRO A 443 -6.25 -24.06 -16.79
C PRO A 443 -4.76 -23.73 -16.99
N TYR A 444 -4.17 -22.94 -16.08
CA TYR A 444 -2.77 -22.50 -16.19
C TYR A 444 -1.78 -23.42 -15.46
N ARG A 445 -2.27 -24.33 -14.61
CA ARG A 445 -1.43 -25.19 -13.76
C ARG A 445 -0.43 -26.03 -14.58
N ARG A 446 -0.84 -26.50 -15.76
CA ARG A 446 0.06 -27.23 -16.69
C ARG A 446 1.26 -26.41 -17.19
N GLY A 447 1.18 -25.08 -17.11
CA GLY A 447 2.27 -24.14 -17.44
C GLY A 447 3.03 -23.63 -16.22
N ALA A 448 2.83 -24.23 -15.03
CA ALA A 448 3.44 -23.74 -13.80
C ALA A 448 4.97 -23.80 -13.85
N TYR A 449 5.62 -22.84 -13.20
CA TYR A 449 7.07 -22.85 -13.04
C TYR A 449 7.55 -24.16 -12.40
N GLY A 450 8.64 -24.73 -12.93
CA GLY A 450 9.25 -25.93 -12.38
C GLY A 450 8.59 -27.26 -12.75
N ILE A 451 7.56 -27.26 -13.60
CA ILE A 451 7.10 -28.47 -14.27
C ILE A 451 8.13 -28.83 -15.34
N ALA A 452 8.74 -30.01 -15.21
CA ALA A 452 9.63 -30.54 -16.25
C ALA A 452 8.85 -30.70 -17.56
N ARG A 453 9.47 -30.30 -18.66
CA ARG A 453 8.97 -30.53 -20.01
C ARG A 453 9.12 -31.99 -20.39
#